data_03b98e2f3d5bb5951d161658a8d0e375
#
_entry.id   03b98e2f3d5bb5951d161658a8d0e375
#
_cell.length_a   1.000
_cell.length_b   1.000
_cell.length_c   1.000
_cell.angle_alpha   90.00
_cell.angle_beta   90.00
_cell.angle_gamma   90.00
#
_symmetry.space_group_name_H-M   'P 1'
#
loop_
_entity.id
_entity.type
_entity.pdbx_description
1 polymer ?
#
loop_
_entity_poly.entity_id
_entity_poly.type
_entity_poly.pdbx_seq_one_letter_code
_entity_poly.pdbx_strand_id
1 'polypeptide(L)'
;MRAFVAIDVPEAVKDALGRAQETLRATGADLKPVGRDGMHLTLAFLGEVPDGVVERLGACLDEAVRAFPFFAVPVREVGFFGSPGSPRVVWAGLQAAGTTLAGLQAAVGSAVQACAGPDWSWQPEA
;
A
#
# COMPACT_ATOMS: atom_id res chain seq x y z
N MET A 1 10.56 5.47 -14.73
CA MET A 1 9.21 5.77 -14.19
C MET A 1 9.21 5.55 -12.68
N ARG A 2 8.51 6.36 -11.96
CA ARG A 2 8.31 6.13 -10.53
C ARG A 2 7.30 5.01 -10.32
N ALA A 3 7.66 4.02 -9.54
CA ALA A 3 6.84 2.82 -9.39
C ALA A 3 6.68 2.39 -7.94
N PHE A 4 5.63 1.67 -7.67
CA PHE A 4 5.38 1.02 -6.39
C PHE A 4 4.55 -0.24 -6.61
N VAL A 5 4.62 -1.15 -5.66
CA VAL A 5 3.81 -2.38 -5.66
C VAL A 5 2.72 -2.21 -4.62
N ALA A 6 1.48 -2.42 -5.01
CA ALA A 6 0.34 -2.19 -4.12
C ALA A 6 -0.78 -3.21 -4.36
N ILE A 7 -1.62 -3.35 -3.34
CA ILE A 7 -2.90 -4.05 -3.44
C ILE A 7 -3.97 -3.00 -3.65
N ASP A 8 -4.80 -3.17 -4.67
CA ASP A 8 -5.93 -2.29 -4.88
C ASP A 8 -7.02 -2.60 -3.85
N VAL A 9 -7.72 -1.55 -3.43
CA VAL A 9 -8.76 -1.65 -2.42
C VAL A 9 -10.11 -1.88 -3.14
N PRO A 10 -10.94 -2.82 -2.66
CA PRO A 10 -12.27 -3.03 -3.27
C PRO A 10 -13.14 -1.78 -3.23
N GLU A 11 -14.02 -1.63 -4.21
CA GLU A 11 -14.89 -0.45 -4.34
C GLU A 11 -15.76 -0.22 -3.10
N ALA A 12 -16.29 -1.28 -2.50
CA ALA A 12 -17.08 -1.17 -1.27
C ALA A 12 -16.28 -0.57 -0.10
N VAL A 13 -14.99 -0.91 0.00
CA VAL A 13 -14.10 -0.36 1.02
C VAL A 13 -13.76 1.10 0.71
N LYS A 14 -13.53 1.43 -0.56
CA LYS A 14 -13.34 2.83 -0.98
C LYS A 14 -14.54 3.69 -0.65
N ASP A 15 -15.75 3.16 -0.84
CA ASP A 15 -16.99 3.84 -0.47
C ASP A 15 -17.05 4.11 1.04
N ALA A 16 -16.71 3.12 1.85
CA ALA A 16 -16.69 3.25 3.30
C ALA A 16 -15.65 4.27 3.77
N LEU A 17 -14.46 4.26 3.18
CA LEU A 17 -13.42 5.25 3.46
C LEU A 17 -13.84 6.66 3.05
N GLY A 18 -14.52 6.78 1.91
CA GLY A 18 -15.08 8.05 1.45
C GLY A 18 -16.11 8.62 2.43
N ARG A 19 -16.98 7.77 2.98
CA ARG A 19 -17.93 8.21 4.02
C ARG A 19 -17.22 8.66 5.29
N ALA A 20 -16.17 7.96 5.69
CA ALA A 20 -15.36 8.37 6.84
C ALA A 20 -14.68 9.72 6.60
N GLN A 21 -14.17 9.97 5.40
CA GLN A 21 -13.60 11.25 5.02
C GLN A 21 -14.63 12.39 5.12
N GLU A 22 -15.85 12.15 4.66
CA GLU A 22 -16.94 13.15 4.76
C GLU A 22 -17.33 13.41 6.21
N THR A 23 -17.37 12.39 7.05
CA THR A 23 -17.62 12.55 8.49
C THR A 23 -16.56 13.44 9.14
N LEU A 24 -15.29 13.21 8.81
CA LEU A 24 -14.20 14.04 9.31
C LEU A 24 -14.27 15.47 8.79
N ARG A 25 -14.59 15.64 7.52
CA ARG A 25 -14.74 16.97 6.91
C ARG A 25 -15.87 17.76 7.57
N ALA A 26 -16.98 17.10 7.91
CA ALA A 26 -18.14 17.73 8.56
C ALA A 26 -17.81 18.28 9.95
N THR A 27 -16.72 17.86 10.58
CA THR A 27 -16.26 18.42 11.86
C THR A 27 -15.63 19.80 11.72
N GLY A 28 -15.42 20.29 10.49
CA GLY A 28 -14.74 21.56 10.24
C GLY A 28 -13.21 21.46 10.21
N ALA A 29 -12.66 20.26 10.31
CA ALA A 29 -11.22 20.04 10.22
C ALA A 29 -10.69 20.40 8.84
N ASP A 30 -9.50 20.99 8.79
CA ASP A 30 -8.80 21.29 7.54
C ASP A 30 -8.08 20.02 7.06
N LEU A 31 -8.76 19.28 6.18
CA LEU A 31 -8.27 18.01 5.67
C LEU A 31 -8.14 18.04 4.16
N LYS A 32 -7.10 17.40 3.65
CA LYS A 32 -6.95 17.08 2.23
C LYS A 32 -7.21 15.58 2.05
N PRO A 33 -8.45 15.16 1.76
CA PRO A 33 -8.75 13.75 1.58
C PRO A 33 -8.01 13.18 0.37
N VAL A 34 -7.52 11.95 0.52
CA VAL A 34 -6.97 11.20 -0.60
C VAL A 34 -8.12 10.85 -1.54
N GLY A 35 -7.93 11.09 -2.84
CA GLY A 35 -8.89 10.70 -3.85
C GLY A 35 -9.01 9.19 -3.97
N ARG A 36 -10.11 8.75 -4.56
CA ARG A 36 -10.43 7.34 -4.71
C ARG A 36 -9.32 6.54 -5.36
N ASP A 37 -8.68 7.10 -6.39
CA ASP A 37 -7.59 6.45 -7.12
C ASP A 37 -6.30 6.32 -6.29
N GLY A 38 -6.17 7.10 -5.23
CA GLY A 38 -5.05 7.00 -4.30
C GLY A 38 -5.27 6.02 -3.15
N MET A 39 -6.46 5.41 -3.06
CA MET A 39 -6.77 4.46 -1.99
C MET A 39 -6.26 3.07 -2.35
N HIS A 40 -5.09 2.73 -1.85
CA HIS A 40 -4.46 1.42 -2.05
C HIS A 40 -3.55 1.10 -0.88
N LEU A 41 -3.20 -0.17 -0.75
CA LEU A 41 -2.24 -0.63 0.25
C LEU A 41 -0.89 -0.87 -0.42
N THR A 42 0.07 -0.01 -0.14
CA THR A 42 1.41 -0.12 -0.73
C THR A 42 2.23 -1.19 0.01
N LEU A 43 2.77 -2.12 -0.73
CA LEU A 43 3.65 -3.17 -0.22
C LEU A 43 5.13 -2.82 -0.36
N ALA A 44 5.48 -2.08 -1.39
CA ALA A 44 6.85 -1.66 -1.64
C ALA A 44 6.90 -0.40 -2.49
N PHE A 45 7.68 0.58 -2.09
CA PHE A 45 8.02 1.75 -2.91
C PHE A 45 9.33 1.47 -3.64
N LEU A 46 9.31 1.57 -4.95
CA LEU A 46 10.45 1.20 -5.79
C LEU A 46 11.29 2.40 -6.25
N GLY A 47 10.72 3.61 -6.16
CA GLY A 47 11.36 4.81 -6.68
C GLY A 47 11.42 4.82 -8.20
N GLU A 48 12.48 5.38 -8.74
CA GLU A 48 12.68 5.40 -10.19
C GLU A 48 13.12 4.04 -10.70
N VAL A 49 12.40 3.51 -11.67
CA VAL A 49 12.64 2.18 -12.24
C VAL A 49 12.78 2.32 -13.76
N PRO A 50 13.87 1.82 -14.35
CA PRO A 50 14.02 1.79 -15.81
C PRO A 50 12.93 0.95 -16.46
N ASP A 51 12.49 1.34 -17.67
CA ASP A 51 11.38 0.68 -18.36
C ASP A 51 11.60 -0.82 -18.58
N GLY A 52 12.82 -1.22 -18.95
CA GLY A 52 13.15 -2.63 -19.10
C GLY A 52 13.05 -3.45 -17.82
N VAL A 53 13.28 -2.81 -16.68
CA VAL A 53 13.15 -3.44 -15.37
C VAL A 53 11.68 -3.61 -15.00
N VAL A 54 10.80 -2.70 -15.39
CA VAL A 54 9.36 -2.78 -15.11
C VAL A 54 8.76 -4.07 -15.65
N GLU A 55 9.07 -4.45 -16.88
CA GLU A 55 8.58 -5.69 -17.48
C GLU A 55 9.08 -6.92 -16.71
N ARG A 56 10.35 -6.91 -16.37
CA ARG A 56 10.98 -8.00 -15.59
C ARG A 56 10.37 -8.13 -14.21
N LEU A 57 10.08 -6.99 -13.55
CA LEU A 57 9.40 -6.97 -12.25
C LEU A 57 8.00 -7.57 -12.34
N GLY A 58 7.24 -7.25 -13.38
CA GLY A 58 5.89 -7.79 -13.56
C GLY A 58 5.89 -9.32 -13.56
N ALA A 59 6.80 -9.93 -14.30
CA ALA A 59 6.91 -11.39 -14.36
C ALA A 59 7.33 -12.01 -13.01
N CYS A 60 8.30 -11.40 -12.34
CA CYS A 60 8.76 -11.87 -11.02
C CYS A 60 7.66 -11.77 -9.97
N LEU A 61 6.90 -10.69 -9.98
CA LEU A 61 5.81 -10.48 -9.03
C LEU A 61 4.65 -11.44 -9.29
N ASP A 62 4.28 -11.66 -10.53
CA ASP A 62 3.24 -12.63 -10.89
C ASP A 62 3.54 -14.01 -10.32
N GLU A 63 4.77 -14.45 -10.45
CA GLU A 63 5.17 -15.76 -9.94
C GLU A 63 5.18 -15.78 -8.41
N ALA A 64 5.67 -14.73 -7.78
CA ALA A 64 5.74 -14.65 -6.33
C ALA A 64 4.36 -14.67 -5.67
N VAL A 65 3.36 -13.99 -6.26
CA VAL A 65 2.03 -13.89 -5.66
C VAL A 65 1.14 -15.10 -5.92
N ARG A 66 1.45 -15.92 -6.91
CA ARG A 66 0.65 -17.13 -7.23
C ARG A 66 0.55 -18.10 -6.06
N ALA A 67 1.56 -18.15 -5.21
CA ALA A 67 1.58 -19.05 -4.07
C ALA A 67 0.65 -18.62 -2.94
N PHE A 68 0.13 -17.39 -2.98
CA PHE A 68 -0.71 -16.86 -1.90
C PHE A 68 -2.19 -17.09 -2.19
N PRO A 69 -2.93 -17.71 -1.25
CA PRO A 69 -4.39 -17.83 -1.37
C PRO A 69 -5.06 -16.48 -1.13
N PHE A 70 -6.32 -16.40 -1.47
CA PHE A 70 -7.14 -15.26 -1.06
C PHE A 70 -7.21 -15.21 0.47
N PHE A 71 -7.10 -14.01 1.02
CA PHE A 71 -7.28 -13.80 2.45
C PHE A 71 -7.97 -12.45 2.67
N ALA A 72 -8.61 -12.32 3.82
CA ALA A 72 -9.31 -11.10 4.19
C ALA A 72 -8.54 -10.35 5.28
N VAL A 73 -8.44 -9.03 5.12
CA VAL A 73 -7.84 -8.15 6.12
C VAL A 73 -8.85 -7.07 6.44
N PRO A 74 -9.44 -7.08 7.65
CA PRO A 74 -10.40 -6.05 8.03
C PRO A 74 -9.75 -4.67 8.14
N VAL A 75 -10.45 -3.65 7.69
CA VAL A 75 -10.10 -2.24 7.93
C VAL A 75 -10.96 -1.79 9.10
N ARG A 76 -10.36 -1.58 10.27
CA ARG A 76 -11.15 -1.37 11.51
C ARG A 76 -10.78 -0.16 12.31
N GLU A 77 -9.58 0.33 12.20
CA GLU A 77 -9.09 1.36 13.10
C GLU A 77 -8.80 2.63 12.33
N VAL A 78 -8.94 3.76 13.04
CA VAL A 78 -8.53 5.07 12.54
C VAL A 78 -7.55 5.64 13.53
N GLY A 79 -6.45 6.18 13.06
CA GLY A 79 -5.46 6.82 13.88
C GLY A 79 -4.90 8.06 13.20
N PHE A 80 -3.92 8.67 13.84
CA PHE A 80 -3.29 9.85 13.29
C PHE A 80 -1.81 9.91 13.66
N PHE A 81 -1.04 10.60 12.84
CA PHE A 81 0.32 11.00 13.14
C PHE A 81 0.35 12.51 13.41
N GLY A 82 1.18 12.91 14.34
CA GLY A 82 1.27 14.27 14.82
C GLY A 82 0.75 14.40 16.25
N SER A 83 0.52 15.63 16.71
CA SER A 83 -0.04 15.86 18.05
C SER A 83 -1.56 15.82 18.01
N PRO A 84 -2.24 15.50 19.13
CA PRO A 84 -3.71 15.51 19.18
C PRO A 84 -4.34 16.84 18.80
N GLY A 85 -3.66 17.96 19.09
CA GLY A 85 -4.13 19.29 18.73
C GLY A 85 -3.82 19.69 17.29
N SER A 86 -2.93 18.99 16.60
CA SER A 86 -2.52 19.27 15.23
C SER A 86 -2.10 17.99 14.51
N PRO A 87 -3.03 17.11 14.19
CA PRO A 87 -2.70 15.89 13.46
C PRO A 87 -2.24 16.22 12.04
N ARG A 88 -1.19 15.54 11.59
CA ARG A 88 -0.61 15.75 10.25
C ARG A 88 -1.14 14.76 9.23
N VAL A 89 -1.39 13.54 9.64
CA VAL A 89 -1.91 12.46 8.80
C VAL A 89 -2.97 11.71 9.58
N VAL A 90 -4.11 11.49 8.97
CA VAL A 90 -5.15 10.57 9.48
C VAL A 90 -5.13 9.33 8.62
N TRP A 91 -5.10 8.16 9.24
CA TRP A 91 -4.98 6.89 8.53
C TRP A 91 -6.04 5.89 8.98
N ALA A 92 -6.42 5.02 8.05
CA ALA A 92 -7.23 3.85 8.36
C ALA A 92 -6.30 2.65 8.55
N GLY A 93 -6.47 1.94 9.65
CA GLY A 93 -5.63 0.81 10.00
C GLY A 93 -6.21 -0.52 9.56
N LEU A 94 -5.33 -1.48 9.36
CA LEU A 94 -5.69 -2.85 9.04
C LEU A 94 -5.54 -3.71 10.29
N GLN A 95 -6.55 -4.53 10.55
CA GLN A 95 -6.41 -5.58 11.56
C GLN A 95 -5.74 -6.77 10.88
N ALA A 96 -4.43 -6.89 11.03
CA ALA A 96 -3.69 -7.99 10.44
C ALA A 96 -4.13 -9.31 11.09
N ALA A 97 -4.68 -10.20 10.27
CA ALA A 97 -5.04 -11.55 10.68
C ALA A 97 -3.84 -12.46 10.44
N GLY A 98 -3.05 -12.69 11.46
CA GLY A 98 -1.91 -13.59 11.37
C GLY A 98 -0.76 -13.06 10.53
N THR A 99 -0.04 -13.96 9.87
CA THR A 99 1.21 -13.66 9.16
C THR A 99 1.06 -13.54 7.65
N THR A 100 -0.15 -13.71 7.08
CA THR A 100 -0.34 -13.80 5.64
C THR A 100 0.00 -12.51 4.91
N LEU A 101 -0.44 -11.35 5.43
CA LEU A 101 -0.12 -10.07 4.82
C LEU A 101 1.38 -9.76 4.92
N ALA A 102 1.98 -10.01 6.07
CA ALA A 102 3.42 -9.84 6.26
C ALA A 102 4.21 -10.81 5.36
N GLY A 103 3.71 -12.03 5.20
CA GLY A 103 4.30 -13.02 4.29
C GLY A 103 4.24 -12.57 2.84
N LEU A 104 3.12 -12.00 2.42
CA LEU A 104 2.97 -11.44 1.07
C LEU A 104 3.93 -10.28 0.85
N GLN A 105 4.03 -9.37 1.79
CA GLN A 105 4.96 -8.24 1.71
C GLN A 105 6.41 -8.72 1.60
N ALA A 106 6.80 -9.69 2.40
CA ALA A 106 8.14 -10.28 2.36
C ALA A 106 8.42 -10.96 1.02
N ALA A 107 7.46 -11.69 0.48
CA ALA A 107 7.59 -12.35 -0.83
C ALA A 107 7.74 -11.32 -1.95
N VAL A 108 6.96 -10.24 -1.92
CA VAL A 108 7.08 -9.13 -2.87
C VAL A 108 8.47 -8.50 -2.77
N GLY A 109 8.93 -8.20 -1.56
CA GLY A 109 10.27 -7.63 -1.35
C GLY A 109 11.39 -8.51 -1.88
N SER A 110 11.30 -9.82 -1.64
CA SER A 110 12.28 -10.78 -2.15
C SER A 110 12.28 -10.86 -3.68
N ALA A 111 11.09 -10.83 -4.30
CA ALA A 111 10.95 -10.82 -5.76
C ALA A 111 11.56 -9.56 -6.38
N VAL A 112 11.32 -8.41 -5.76
CA VAL A 112 11.89 -7.13 -6.22
C VAL A 112 13.41 -7.17 -6.13
N GLN A 113 13.97 -7.63 -5.03
CA GLN A 113 15.43 -7.72 -4.85
C GLN A 113 16.06 -8.69 -5.86
N ALA A 114 15.37 -9.79 -6.18
CA ALA A 114 15.84 -10.74 -7.18
C ALA A 114 15.87 -10.16 -8.60
N CYS A 115 15.06 -9.13 -8.86
CA CYS A 115 15.07 -8.42 -10.14
C CYS A 115 16.14 -7.34 -10.22
N ALA A 116 16.79 -7.00 -9.12
CA ALA A 116 17.88 -6.04 -9.12
C ALA A 116 19.06 -6.60 -9.91
N GLY A 117 19.77 -5.71 -10.60
CA GLY A 117 20.92 -6.08 -11.42
C GLY A 117 21.83 -4.87 -11.60
N PRO A 118 22.76 -4.92 -12.57
CA PRO A 118 23.69 -3.80 -12.78
C PRO A 118 22.99 -2.52 -13.25
N ASP A 119 21.79 -2.62 -13.80
CA ASP A 119 21.02 -1.50 -14.29
C ASP A 119 20.08 -0.87 -13.25
N TRP A 120 19.81 -1.56 -12.15
CA TRP A 120 18.91 -1.09 -11.10
C TRP A 120 19.09 -1.87 -9.81
N SER A 121 19.05 -1.17 -8.69
CA SER A 121 19.13 -1.77 -7.36
C SER A 121 18.02 -1.21 -6.47
N TRP A 122 17.59 -2.03 -5.51
CA TRP A 122 16.54 -1.66 -4.58
C TRP A 122 16.78 -2.29 -3.21
N GLN A 123 16.48 -1.52 -2.17
CA GLN A 123 16.53 -1.98 -0.79
C GLN A 123 15.18 -1.66 -0.13
N PRO A 124 14.62 -2.59 0.66
CA PRO A 124 13.40 -2.28 1.40
C PRO A 124 13.65 -1.18 2.42
N GLU A 125 12.65 -0.33 2.62
CA GLU A 125 12.70 0.65 3.70
C GLU A 125 12.60 -0.05 5.06
N ALA A 126 13.37 0.43 6.00
CA ALA A 126 13.39 -0.12 7.35
C ALA A 126 12.09 0.20 8.11
#